data_1f4a10b004f2b342f5c001a7023e81ff
#
_entry.id   1f4a10b004f2b342f5c001a7023e81ff
#
_cell.length_a   1.000
_cell.length_b   1.000
_cell.length_c   1.000
_cell.angle_alpha   90.00
_cell.angle_beta   90.00
_cell.angle_gamma   90.00
#
_symmetry.space_group_name_H-M   'P 1'
#
loop_
_entity.id
_entity.type
_entity.pdbx_description
1 polymer ?
#
loop_
_entity_poly.entity_id
_entity_poly.type
_entity_poly.pdbx_seq_one_letter_code
_entity_poly.pdbx_strand_id
1 'polypeptide(L)'
;MLIEYAIDRQPSASLPTCYWRRLLSPGLQTSEKTLYGHFKPINYLQQAQSNTTRSQPGRGSAFLLTRLKAIFKVDPARPKGKSAVISELTALDEPALTLCEQVLLKWLLSHLTERGNAITTANVYLDTLGADWLATAHALPLDTYTGEDFYELYQSILNRPRSQKARTYQAGRLEDMHQFAVQQFDFTPLSDPLSEESTSLPHVSAAIVDEPLFSRLLSHVDQFTDVDELHGRMLKCFLIMAYRTGLRPGELAKLRLRDIEPSPIAWLFVRENRHGHNKTDAALRKVPLHPLLTEDEQPLVKSYIGERSLLAKNRSELLFHAQGNPYEAMDTKQLSIMVKTVLADLSGGLYYRLYHLRHSALSRLQLLLHHDLVDLPKSAQTLLPYSPAQQETILHLITGQGRLRDRYFALAAFAGHSSPAITFSTYLHFTDLLLGCHLSSNTRVLSINTAKSLLGLRQHRAKTLSKNGDITPAHLLSFLRKSLTRYMTSNPVVKQQTLSAPAPSARPSHYIQVVAVLERVQSGYDYREAAWFYQLPQVQVQRWLNN
;
A
#
# COMPACT_ATOMS: atom_id res chain seq x y z
N MET A 1 9.24 15.16 -19.00
CA MET A 1 8.89 14.51 -17.71
C MET A 1 7.96 13.32 -17.90
N LEU A 2 6.69 13.44 -18.41
CA LEU A 2 5.80 12.26 -18.57
C LEU A 2 6.42 11.19 -19.49
N ILE A 3 6.94 11.60 -20.65
CA ILE A 3 7.60 10.70 -21.61
C ILE A 3 8.92 10.17 -21.06
N GLU A 4 9.76 11.00 -20.48
CA GLU A 4 11.02 10.59 -19.84
C GLU A 4 10.76 9.56 -18.75
N TYR A 5 9.78 9.83 -17.87
CA TYR A 5 9.43 8.88 -16.82
C TYR A 5 8.85 7.58 -17.37
N ALA A 6 8.08 7.62 -18.46
CA ALA A 6 7.51 6.42 -19.08
C ALA A 6 8.59 5.51 -19.70
N ILE A 7 9.72 6.06 -20.15
CA ILE A 7 10.85 5.29 -20.68
C ILE A 7 11.61 4.60 -19.54
N ASP A 8 11.90 5.34 -18.45
CA ASP A 8 12.70 4.84 -17.33
C ASP A 8 11.86 4.26 -16.20
N ARG A 9 10.55 4.22 -16.39
CA ARG A 9 9.62 3.84 -15.34
C ARG A 9 9.79 2.40 -14.88
N GLN A 10 9.55 2.24 -13.63
CA GLN A 10 9.48 0.93 -13.02
C GLN A 10 8.10 0.28 -13.24
N PRO A 11 8.03 -0.97 -13.67
CA PRO A 11 6.77 -1.69 -13.87
C PRO A 11 5.83 -1.68 -12.65
N SER A 12 6.39 -1.48 -11.47
CA SER A 12 5.67 -1.40 -10.19
C SER A 12 4.63 -0.26 -10.10
N ALA A 13 4.76 0.80 -10.90
CA ALA A 13 3.81 1.90 -10.94
C ALA A 13 2.59 1.62 -11.83
N SER A 14 2.67 0.63 -12.72
CA SER A 14 1.56 0.28 -13.60
C SER A 14 0.41 -0.36 -12.82
N LEU A 15 -0.80 0.03 -13.17
CA LEU A 15 -2.01 -0.57 -12.59
C LEU A 15 -2.18 -2.00 -13.13
N PRO A 16 -2.30 -3.02 -12.27
CA PRO A 16 -2.53 -4.39 -12.72
C PRO A 16 -3.79 -4.55 -13.59
N THR A 17 -3.76 -5.50 -14.51
CA THR A 17 -4.83 -5.73 -15.49
C THR A 17 -6.22 -5.96 -14.85
N CYS A 18 -6.27 -6.57 -13.66
CA CYS A 18 -7.52 -6.79 -12.94
C CYS A 18 -8.22 -5.47 -12.55
N TYR A 19 -7.46 -4.44 -12.19
CA TYR A 19 -8.01 -3.11 -11.89
C TYR A 19 -8.40 -2.37 -13.16
N TRP A 20 -7.61 -2.47 -14.25
CA TRP A 20 -7.99 -1.94 -15.55
C TRP A 20 -9.28 -2.56 -16.05
N ARG A 21 -9.43 -3.88 -15.93
CA ARG A 21 -10.66 -4.59 -16.33
C ARG A 21 -11.86 -4.05 -15.57
N ARG A 22 -11.72 -3.82 -14.27
CA ARG A 22 -12.77 -3.23 -13.45
C ARG A 22 -13.13 -1.80 -13.92
N LEU A 23 -12.15 -0.94 -14.15
CA LEU A 23 -12.37 0.45 -14.58
C LEU A 23 -13.01 0.55 -15.98
N LEU A 24 -12.66 -0.36 -16.89
CA LEU A 24 -13.15 -0.34 -18.26
C LEU A 24 -14.49 -1.08 -18.45
N SER A 25 -14.91 -1.87 -17.48
CA SER A 25 -16.15 -2.66 -17.54
C SER A 25 -16.93 -2.57 -16.22
N PRO A 26 -17.39 -1.38 -15.85
CA PRO A 26 -18.11 -1.18 -14.57
C PRO A 26 -19.44 -1.94 -14.48
N GLY A 27 -19.98 -2.42 -15.61
CA GLY A 27 -21.22 -3.21 -15.67
C GLY A 27 -21.05 -4.72 -15.49
N LEU A 28 -19.83 -5.25 -15.40
CA LEU A 28 -19.58 -6.63 -14.97
C LEU A 28 -19.76 -6.74 -13.45
N GLN A 29 -20.95 -6.44 -12.98
CA GLN A 29 -21.36 -6.76 -11.63
C GLN A 29 -21.48 -8.29 -11.56
N THR A 30 -20.65 -8.91 -10.73
CA THR A 30 -21.02 -10.20 -10.13
C THR A 30 -22.42 -10.01 -9.56
N SER A 31 -23.36 -10.86 -10.00
CA SER A 31 -24.76 -10.73 -9.64
C SER A 31 -24.92 -10.46 -8.15
N GLU A 32 -25.63 -9.41 -7.80
CA GLU A 32 -25.89 -8.98 -6.40
C GLU A 32 -26.47 -10.11 -5.51
N LYS A 33 -27.00 -11.15 -6.11
CA LYS A 33 -27.65 -12.25 -5.40
C LYS A 33 -26.72 -13.23 -4.67
N THR A 34 -25.43 -13.26 -4.98
CA THR A 34 -24.49 -14.23 -4.38
C THR A 34 -23.67 -13.68 -3.20
N LEU A 35 -23.65 -12.37 -2.99
CA LEU A 35 -22.81 -11.73 -1.95
C LEU A 35 -23.55 -11.39 -0.66
N TYR A 36 -24.89 -11.43 -0.62
CA TYR A 36 -25.69 -11.07 0.56
C TYR A 36 -26.15 -12.25 1.42
N GLY A 37 -25.66 -13.47 1.16
CA GLY A 37 -25.92 -14.62 1.99
C GLY A 37 -25.12 -14.57 3.30
N HIS A 38 -25.76 -14.07 4.36
CA HIS A 38 -25.34 -14.28 5.74
C HIS A 38 -24.04 -13.63 6.23
N PHE A 39 -23.95 -12.31 6.22
CA PHE A 39 -23.05 -11.61 7.11
C PHE A 39 -23.59 -11.67 8.54
N LYS A 40 -23.10 -12.61 9.35
CA LYS A 40 -23.08 -12.42 10.80
C LYS A 40 -22.03 -11.38 11.10
N PRO A 41 -22.27 -10.39 11.97
CA PRO A 41 -21.24 -9.47 12.42
C PRO A 41 -20.14 -10.31 13.08
N ILE A 42 -19.05 -10.50 12.39
CA ILE A 42 -17.86 -11.15 12.93
C ILE A 42 -17.23 -10.13 13.85
N ASN A 43 -16.99 -10.52 15.07
CA ASN A 43 -16.34 -9.68 16.07
C ASN A 43 -14.86 -9.55 15.68
N TYR A 44 -14.54 -8.60 14.79
CA TYR A 44 -13.21 -8.40 14.16
C TYR A 44 -12.10 -8.13 15.18
N LEU A 45 -12.45 -7.73 16.40
CA LEU A 45 -11.50 -7.47 17.48
C LEU A 45 -10.87 -8.75 18.05
N GLN A 46 -11.54 -9.91 17.91
CA GLN A 46 -11.01 -11.19 18.42
C GLN A 46 -10.13 -11.93 17.39
N GLN A 47 -10.31 -11.74 16.09
CA GLN A 47 -9.52 -12.45 15.08
C GLN A 47 -8.13 -11.84 14.82
N ALA A 48 -7.90 -10.58 15.15
CA ALA A 48 -6.57 -9.95 14.99
C ALA A 48 -5.52 -10.48 15.99
N GLN A 49 -5.93 -11.22 17.01
CA GLN A 49 -5.02 -11.73 18.05
C GLN A 49 -4.49 -13.14 17.81
N SER A 50 -5.01 -13.91 16.84
CA SER A 50 -4.75 -15.36 16.77
C SER A 50 -3.84 -15.87 15.65
N ASN A 51 -3.35 -15.07 14.72
CA ASN A 51 -2.64 -15.58 13.53
C ASN A 51 -1.19 -15.09 13.38
N THR A 52 -0.37 -15.28 14.41
CA THR A 52 1.09 -15.31 14.21
C THR A 52 1.64 -16.53 14.96
N THR A 53 1.84 -17.63 14.26
CA THR A 53 2.77 -18.69 14.68
C THR A 53 4.18 -18.08 14.68
N ARG A 54 4.52 -17.41 15.78
CA ARG A 54 5.88 -16.92 16.03
C ARG A 54 6.67 -18.08 16.62
N SER A 55 7.87 -18.31 16.10
CA SER A 55 8.88 -19.12 16.77
C SER A 55 8.99 -18.67 18.23
N GLN A 56 8.89 -19.60 19.15
CA GLN A 56 9.08 -19.28 20.57
C GLN A 56 10.60 -19.30 20.85
N PRO A 57 11.17 -18.22 21.38
CA PRO A 57 12.54 -18.22 21.86
C PRO A 57 12.70 -19.21 23.01
N GLY A 58 13.92 -19.74 23.20
CA GLY A 58 14.25 -20.57 24.36
C GLY A 58 13.93 -19.86 25.70
N ARG A 59 13.76 -20.61 26.80
CA ARG A 59 13.26 -20.06 28.07
C ARG A 59 14.04 -18.83 28.58
N GLY A 60 15.35 -18.74 28.36
CA GLY A 60 16.17 -17.60 28.75
C GLY A 60 15.90 -16.33 27.91
N SER A 61 15.95 -16.46 26.60
CA SER A 61 15.76 -15.34 25.65
C SER A 61 14.32 -14.82 25.57
N ALA A 62 13.32 -15.62 25.98
CA ALA A 62 11.94 -15.18 26.08
C ALA A 62 11.77 -14.03 27.08
N PHE A 63 12.58 -13.99 28.14
CA PHE A 63 12.56 -12.94 29.15
C PHE A 63 13.01 -11.60 28.58
N LEU A 64 14.18 -11.55 27.91
CA LEU A 64 14.69 -10.32 27.27
C LEU A 64 13.72 -9.82 26.21
N LEU A 65 13.22 -10.69 25.33
CA LEU A 65 12.28 -10.30 24.29
C LEU A 65 11.00 -9.68 24.87
N THR A 66 10.49 -10.24 25.97
CA THR A 66 9.31 -9.72 26.66
C THR A 66 9.58 -8.33 27.24
N ARG A 67 10.74 -8.12 27.88
CA ARG A 67 11.15 -6.83 28.41
C ARG A 67 11.33 -5.79 27.30
N LEU A 68 12.03 -6.14 26.22
CA LEU A 68 12.21 -5.25 25.06
C LEU A 68 10.85 -4.82 24.48
N LYS A 69 9.93 -5.76 24.27
CA LYS A 69 8.58 -5.43 23.78
C LYS A 69 7.81 -4.52 24.73
N ALA A 70 7.95 -4.71 26.03
CA ALA A 70 7.31 -3.84 27.03
C ALA A 70 7.88 -2.41 26.99
N ILE A 71 9.19 -2.26 26.79
CA ILE A 71 9.85 -0.95 26.66
C ILE A 71 9.35 -0.21 25.41
N PHE A 72 9.27 -0.91 24.27
CA PHE A 72 8.81 -0.35 23.00
C PHE A 72 7.28 -0.23 22.88
N LYS A 73 6.53 -0.79 23.83
CA LYS A 73 5.07 -0.68 23.83
C LYS A 73 4.67 0.78 24.07
N VAL A 74 4.07 1.38 23.05
CA VAL A 74 3.56 2.75 23.13
C VAL A 74 2.21 2.71 23.84
N ASP A 75 2.10 3.40 24.97
CA ASP A 75 0.81 3.74 25.56
C ASP A 75 0.28 5.00 24.84
N PRO A 76 -0.85 4.94 24.15
CA PRO A 76 -1.40 6.11 23.47
C PRO A 76 -1.71 7.26 24.44
N ALA A 77 -2.07 6.96 25.68
CA ALA A 77 -2.39 7.94 26.71
C ALA A 77 -1.14 8.63 27.30
N ARG A 78 0.00 7.91 27.29
CA ARG A 78 1.29 8.41 27.82
C ARG A 78 2.44 7.96 26.93
N PRO A 79 2.66 8.59 25.77
CA PRO A 79 3.75 8.23 24.89
C PRO A 79 5.09 8.47 25.58
N LYS A 80 5.92 7.42 25.66
CA LYS A 80 7.27 7.52 26.20
C LYS A 80 8.14 8.38 25.29
N GLY A 81 8.90 9.29 25.88
CA GLY A 81 9.93 10.04 25.17
C GLY A 81 11.12 9.15 24.78
N LYS A 82 11.86 9.54 23.75
CA LYS A 82 13.02 8.79 23.25
C LYS A 82 14.09 8.58 24.33
N SER A 83 14.35 9.60 25.15
CA SER A 83 15.31 9.52 26.27
C SER A 83 14.90 8.47 27.31
N ALA A 84 13.61 8.35 27.62
CA ALA A 84 13.11 7.34 28.55
C ALA A 84 13.32 5.93 28.01
N VAL A 85 13.01 5.70 26.72
CA VAL A 85 13.24 4.40 26.08
C VAL A 85 14.72 4.03 26.06
N ILE A 86 15.61 4.98 25.75
CA ILE A 86 17.07 4.77 25.78
C ILE A 86 17.51 4.41 27.20
N SER A 87 17.05 5.13 28.23
CA SER A 87 17.39 4.85 29.64
C SER A 87 16.93 3.47 30.08
N GLU A 88 15.69 3.07 29.71
CA GLU A 88 15.16 1.73 30.04
C GLU A 88 15.92 0.62 29.30
N LEU A 89 16.34 0.83 28.04
CA LEU A 89 17.16 -0.13 27.30
C LEU A 89 18.58 -0.25 27.87
N THR A 90 19.19 0.88 28.24
CA THR A 90 20.52 0.90 28.87
C THR A 90 20.51 0.17 30.21
N ALA A 91 19.44 0.29 30.98
CA ALA A 91 19.27 -0.44 32.25
C ALA A 91 19.13 -1.96 32.09
N LEU A 92 18.91 -2.47 30.86
CA LEU A 92 18.92 -3.90 30.55
C LEU A 92 20.31 -4.45 30.21
N ASP A 93 21.32 -3.61 30.03
CA ASP A 93 22.69 -4.02 29.68
C ASP A 93 23.39 -4.61 30.94
N GLU A 94 22.99 -5.82 31.29
CA GLU A 94 23.51 -6.55 32.45
C GLU A 94 24.62 -7.53 32.03
N PRO A 95 25.63 -7.80 32.87
CA PRO A 95 26.68 -8.78 32.58
C PRO A 95 26.19 -10.22 32.37
N ALA A 96 24.95 -10.51 32.76
CA ALA A 96 24.33 -11.83 32.64
C ALA A 96 23.74 -12.11 31.25
N LEU A 97 23.71 -11.13 30.33
CA LEU A 97 23.19 -11.33 28.98
C LEU A 97 24.14 -12.18 28.15
N THR A 98 23.59 -13.11 27.39
CA THR A 98 24.34 -13.88 26.38
C THR A 98 24.85 -12.97 25.27
N LEU A 99 25.88 -13.39 24.54
CA LEU A 99 26.44 -12.58 23.44
C LEU A 99 25.37 -12.20 22.39
N CYS A 100 24.49 -13.13 22.02
CA CYS A 100 23.41 -12.83 21.07
C CYS A 100 22.40 -11.80 21.62
N GLU A 101 22.14 -11.80 22.91
CA GLU A 101 21.27 -10.82 23.58
C GLU A 101 21.91 -9.44 23.64
N GLN A 102 23.21 -9.39 23.95
CA GLN A 102 24.00 -8.15 23.93
C GLN A 102 24.04 -7.51 22.54
N VAL A 103 24.29 -8.32 21.50
CA VAL A 103 24.28 -7.85 20.10
C VAL A 103 22.95 -7.21 19.75
N LEU A 104 21.82 -7.87 20.02
CA LEU A 104 20.50 -7.35 19.71
C LEU A 104 20.22 -6.05 20.50
N LEU A 105 20.48 -6.04 21.80
CA LEU A 105 20.23 -4.88 22.66
C LEU A 105 21.06 -3.66 22.24
N LYS A 106 22.37 -3.84 22.05
CA LYS A 106 23.28 -2.73 21.71
C LYS A 106 23.05 -2.25 20.28
N TRP A 107 22.69 -3.13 19.35
CA TRP A 107 22.29 -2.73 18.01
C TRP A 107 21.01 -1.85 18.02
N LEU A 108 19.98 -2.21 18.80
CA LEU A 108 18.79 -1.37 18.95
C LEU A 108 19.11 -0.03 19.62
N LEU A 109 20.00 -0.02 20.61
CA LEU A 109 20.48 1.21 21.25
C LEU A 109 21.22 2.12 20.26
N SER A 110 22.14 1.58 19.44
CA SER A 110 22.87 2.37 18.44
C SER A 110 21.94 3.03 17.43
N HIS A 111 20.88 2.35 17.04
CA HIS A 111 19.86 2.94 16.17
C HIS A 111 19.13 4.13 16.80
N LEU A 112 18.91 4.12 18.10
CA LEU A 112 18.27 5.23 18.81
C LEU A 112 19.26 6.37 19.12
N THR A 113 20.48 6.05 19.53
CA THR A 113 21.46 7.04 20.00
C THR A 113 22.27 7.63 18.85
N GLU A 114 23.01 6.81 18.12
CA GLU A 114 23.98 7.22 17.12
C GLU A 114 23.32 7.55 15.77
N ARG A 115 22.43 6.69 15.31
CA ARG A 115 21.76 6.85 14.01
C ARG A 115 20.51 7.73 14.06
N GLY A 116 20.09 8.16 15.24
CA GLY A 116 18.99 9.09 15.43
C GLY A 116 17.59 8.57 15.08
N ASN A 117 17.41 7.26 14.82
CA ASN A 117 16.15 6.67 14.39
C ASN A 117 15.01 6.89 15.41
N ALA A 118 13.78 6.92 14.90
CA ALA A 118 12.57 7.00 15.74
C ALA A 118 12.35 5.69 16.52
N ILE A 119 11.70 5.79 17.69
CA ILE A 119 11.31 4.63 18.53
C ILE A 119 10.53 3.60 17.70
N THR A 120 9.60 4.07 16.85
CA THR A 120 8.79 3.20 15.99
C THR A 120 9.64 2.40 14.99
N THR A 121 10.73 2.97 14.49
CA THR A 121 11.66 2.29 13.58
C THR A 121 12.43 1.19 14.30
N ALA A 122 12.97 1.48 15.49
CA ALA A 122 13.66 0.50 16.32
C ALA A 122 12.71 -0.65 16.74
N ASN A 123 11.45 -0.33 17.06
CA ASN A 123 10.43 -1.34 17.34
C ASN A 123 10.16 -2.25 16.14
N VAL A 124 10.10 -1.71 14.92
CA VAL A 124 9.95 -2.52 13.69
C VAL A 124 11.15 -3.45 13.52
N TYR A 125 12.36 -3.00 13.84
CA TYR A 125 13.56 -3.84 13.78
C TYR A 125 13.51 -4.98 14.79
N LEU A 126 13.09 -4.69 16.04
CA LEU A 126 12.85 -5.72 17.06
C LEU A 126 11.79 -6.74 16.61
N ASP A 127 10.68 -6.27 16.05
CA ASP A 127 9.62 -7.14 15.53
C ASP A 127 10.08 -7.99 14.33
N THR A 128 11.02 -7.47 13.54
CA THR A 128 11.55 -8.17 12.35
C THR A 128 12.55 -9.24 12.72
N LEU A 129 13.48 -8.97 13.65
CA LEU A 129 14.60 -9.86 13.97
C LEU A 129 14.51 -10.51 15.35
N GLY A 130 13.99 -9.79 16.34
CA GLY A 130 14.21 -10.14 17.75
C GLY A 130 13.84 -11.57 18.13
N ALA A 131 12.66 -12.04 17.70
CA ALA A 131 12.22 -13.39 18.03
C ALA A 131 13.04 -14.46 17.31
N ASP A 132 13.28 -14.27 16.01
CA ASP A 132 13.98 -15.26 15.19
C ASP A 132 15.48 -15.34 15.53
N TRP A 133 16.10 -14.19 15.77
CA TRP A 133 17.49 -14.09 16.21
C TRP A 133 17.70 -14.79 17.55
N LEU A 134 16.95 -14.40 18.57
CA LEU A 134 17.07 -14.96 19.90
C LEU A 134 16.74 -16.46 19.94
N ALA A 135 15.75 -16.93 19.16
CA ALA A 135 15.42 -18.33 19.08
C ALA A 135 16.51 -19.18 18.42
N THR A 136 17.25 -18.59 17.46
CA THR A 136 18.23 -19.34 16.67
C THR A 136 19.63 -19.23 17.24
N ALA A 137 20.03 -18.07 17.78
CA ALA A 137 21.41 -17.77 18.17
C ALA A 137 21.69 -17.91 19.68
N HIS A 138 20.67 -18.08 20.52
CA HIS A 138 20.80 -17.97 22.00
C HIS A 138 21.88 -18.86 22.63
N ALA A 139 22.01 -20.10 22.19
CA ALA A 139 22.94 -21.06 22.76
C ALA A 139 24.21 -21.28 21.92
N LEU A 140 24.43 -20.44 20.92
CA LEU A 140 25.55 -20.61 19.98
C LEU A 140 26.79 -19.83 20.42
N PRO A 141 28.00 -20.39 20.26
CA PRO A 141 29.26 -19.72 20.59
C PRO A 141 29.65 -18.77 19.44
N LEU A 142 28.92 -17.65 19.32
CA LEU A 142 29.03 -16.71 18.21
C LEU A 142 30.44 -16.08 18.08
N ASP A 143 31.19 -16.03 19.16
CA ASP A 143 32.58 -15.54 19.23
C ASP A 143 33.56 -16.42 18.45
N THR A 144 33.18 -17.67 18.15
CA THR A 144 34.01 -18.61 17.41
C THR A 144 33.59 -18.78 15.96
N TYR A 145 32.54 -18.12 15.52
CA TYR A 145 31.94 -18.26 14.20
C TYR A 145 32.79 -17.61 13.11
N THR A 146 32.92 -18.32 12.00
CA THR A 146 33.47 -17.78 10.74
C THR A 146 32.41 -17.04 9.97
N GLY A 147 32.77 -16.30 8.93
CA GLY A 147 31.82 -15.64 8.04
C GLY A 147 30.86 -16.61 7.35
N GLU A 148 31.29 -17.84 7.08
CA GLU A 148 30.46 -18.91 6.50
C GLU A 148 29.44 -19.44 7.52
N ASP A 149 29.85 -19.66 8.77
CA ASP A 149 28.95 -20.08 9.86
C ASP A 149 27.85 -19.03 10.10
N PHE A 150 28.18 -17.74 10.08
CA PHE A 150 27.21 -16.65 10.17
C PHE A 150 26.28 -16.65 8.96
N TYR A 151 26.79 -16.89 7.76
CA TYR A 151 25.96 -16.96 6.56
C TYR A 151 24.93 -18.10 6.67
N GLU A 152 25.33 -19.28 7.08
CA GLU A 152 24.43 -20.44 7.29
C GLU A 152 23.40 -20.16 8.39
N LEU A 153 23.83 -19.57 9.50
CA LEU A 153 22.94 -19.16 10.59
C LEU A 153 21.84 -18.21 10.08
N TYR A 154 22.21 -17.19 9.33
CA TYR A 154 21.26 -16.23 8.78
C TYR A 154 20.36 -16.86 7.71
N GLN A 155 20.88 -17.74 6.88
CA GLN A 155 20.03 -18.49 5.93
C GLN A 155 19.00 -19.34 6.66
N SER A 156 19.30 -19.94 7.80
CA SER A 156 18.34 -20.70 8.62
C SER A 156 17.18 -19.81 9.13
N ILE A 157 17.47 -18.53 9.42
CA ILE A 157 16.47 -17.54 9.81
C ILE A 157 15.63 -17.10 8.59
N LEU A 158 16.26 -16.88 7.44
CA LEU A 158 15.64 -16.40 6.21
C LEU A 158 14.79 -17.47 5.51
N ASN A 159 15.07 -18.75 5.70
CA ASN A 159 14.33 -19.86 5.09
C ASN A 159 12.97 -20.13 5.72
N ARG A 160 12.59 -19.39 6.76
CA ARG A 160 11.24 -19.48 7.32
C ARG A 160 10.19 -18.94 6.34
N PRO A 161 8.96 -19.50 6.32
CA PRO A 161 7.93 -19.08 5.38
C PRO A 161 7.58 -17.61 5.52
N ARG A 162 7.93 -16.80 4.53
CA ARG A 162 7.64 -15.36 4.47
C ARG A 162 7.47 -14.90 3.03
N SER A 163 6.84 -13.74 2.84
CA SER A 163 6.84 -13.11 1.52
C SER A 163 8.26 -12.70 1.10
N GLN A 164 8.56 -12.75 -0.19
CA GLN A 164 9.87 -12.32 -0.73
C GLN A 164 10.27 -10.92 -0.22
N LYS A 165 9.33 -9.98 -0.20
CA LYS A 165 9.57 -8.64 0.36
C LYS A 165 9.98 -8.66 1.83
N ALA A 166 9.35 -9.48 2.64
CA ALA A 166 9.68 -9.62 4.07
C ALA A 166 11.04 -10.28 4.25
N ARG A 167 11.38 -11.27 3.42
CA ARG A 167 12.69 -11.94 3.41
C ARG A 167 13.81 -10.96 3.05
N THR A 168 13.66 -10.19 1.95
CA THR A 168 14.63 -9.17 1.55
C THR A 168 14.82 -8.09 2.62
N TYR A 169 13.71 -7.63 3.25
CA TYR A 169 13.80 -6.67 4.34
C TYR A 169 14.53 -7.24 5.55
N GLN A 170 14.24 -8.50 5.93
CA GLN A 170 14.88 -9.19 7.04
C GLN A 170 16.37 -9.42 6.76
N ALA A 171 16.75 -9.84 5.53
CA ALA A 171 18.14 -10.00 5.11
C ALA A 171 18.93 -8.69 5.30
N GLY A 172 18.42 -7.57 4.79
CA GLY A 172 19.09 -6.29 4.97
C GLY A 172 19.19 -5.83 6.43
N ARG A 173 18.28 -6.26 7.32
CA ARG A 173 18.40 -5.97 8.77
C ARG A 173 19.38 -6.90 9.46
N LEU A 174 19.49 -8.16 9.05
CA LEU A 174 20.52 -9.09 9.52
C LEU A 174 21.91 -8.62 9.12
N GLU A 175 22.10 -8.17 7.88
CA GLU A 175 23.37 -7.58 7.42
C GLU A 175 23.76 -6.34 8.24
N ASP A 176 22.80 -5.44 8.47
CA ASP A 176 23.03 -4.23 9.27
C ASP A 176 23.39 -4.55 10.73
N MET A 177 22.72 -5.54 11.34
CA MET A 177 23.04 -6.03 12.68
C MET A 177 24.40 -6.73 12.72
N HIS A 178 24.72 -7.51 11.69
CA HIS A 178 26.02 -8.19 11.56
C HIS A 178 27.18 -7.19 11.42
N GLN A 179 27.03 -6.18 10.55
CA GLN A 179 28.03 -5.11 10.42
C GLN A 179 28.27 -4.37 11.74
N PHE A 180 27.20 -4.13 12.50
CA PHE A 180 27.32 -3.58 13.85
C PHE A 180 28.10 -4.53 14.77
N ALA A 181 27.80 -5.84 14.71
CA ALA A 181 28.49 -6.85 15.53
C ALA A 181 29.98 -7.02 15.15
N VAL A 182 30.32 -6.90 13.87
CA VAL A 182 31.72 -6.84 13.41
C VAL A 182 32.46 -5.67 14.05
N GLN A 183 31.84 -4.50 14.15
CA GLN A 183 32.47 -3.31 14.70
C GLN A 183 32.55 -3.29 16.24
N GLN A 184 31.57 -3.85 16.93
CA GLN A 184 31.42 -3.73 18.38
C GLN A 184 31.75 -5.02 19.16
N PHE A 185 31.75 -6.17 18.51
CA PHE A 185 31.92 -7.49 19.12
C PHE A 185 32.95 -8.37 18.40
N ASP A 186 33.73 -7.78 17.50
CA ASP A 186 34.80 -8.45 16.74
C ASP A 186 34.33 -9.71 15.96
N PHE A 187 33.07 -9.68 15.48
CA PHE A 187 32.56 -10.77 14.65
C PHE A 187 33.31 -10.83 13.31
N THR A 188 33.48 -12.03 12.80
CA THR A 188 34.08 -12.22 11.46
C THR A 188 33.12 -11.68 10.37
N PRO A 189 33.58 -10.82 9.44
CA PRO A 189 32.73 -10.33 8.35
C PRO A 189 32.10 -11.45 7.53
N LEU A 190 30.90 -11.23 6.98
CA LEU A 190 30.25 -12.17 6.07
C LEU A 190 31.08 -12.32 4.79
N SER A 191 31.17 -13.56 4.30
CA SER A 191 31.84 -13.87 3.04
C SER A 191 31.03 -13.40 1.83
N ASP A 192 29.70 -13.51 1.90
CA ASP A 192 28.76 -13.17 0.84
C ASP A 192 27.60 -12.35 1.39
N PRO A 193 27.00 -11.46 0.58
CA PRO A 193 25.81 -10.72 0.97
C PRO A 193 24.63 -11.68 1.17
N LEU A 194 23.79 -11.41 2.18
CA LEU A 194 22.59 -12.21 2.47
C LEU A 194 21.44 -11.93 1.50
N SER A 195 21.39 -10.71 0.99
CA SER A 195 20.47 -10.31 -0.06
C SER A 195 21.11 -10.66 -1.41
N GLU A 196 20.54 -11.61 -2.13
CA GLU A 196 20.73 -11.62 -3.59
C GLU A 196 20.47 -10.19 -4.06
N GLU A 197 21.34 -9.63 -4.89
CA GLU A 197 21.11 -8.33 -5.52
C GLU A 197 19.68 -8.34 -6.04
N SER A 198 18.79 -7.71 -5.28
CA SER A 198 17.39 -7.68 -5.64
C SER A 198 17.27 -6.76 -6.85
N THR A 199 17.45 -7.33 -8.03
CA THR A 199 17.02 -6.73 -9.30
C THR A 199 15.49 -6.51 -9.32
N SER A 200 14.79 -7.01 -8.30
CA SER A 200 13.38 -6.75 -8.13
C SER A 200 13.18 -5.33 -7.62
N LEU A 201 12.82 -4.45 -8.53
CA LEU A 201 12.31 -3.12 -8.24
C LEU A 201 11.24 -3.20 -7.13
N PRO A 202 11.20 -2.24 -6.19
CA PRO A 202 10.26 -2.26 -5.08
C PRO A 202 8.83 -2.38 -5.61
N HIS A 203 8.18 -3.50 -5.35
CA HIS A 203 6.81 -3.74 -5.80
C HIS A 203 5.86 -2.79 -5.10
N VAL A 204 5.27 -1.89 -5.86
CA VAL A 204 4.19 -1.02 -5.41
C VAL A 204 2.87 -1.76 -5.54
N SER A 205 2.11 -1.82 -4.45
CA SER A 205 0.72 -2.31 -4.50
C SER A 205 -0.16 -1.26 -5.17
N ALA A 206 -0.17 -1.26 -6.50
CA ALA A 206 -0.96 -0.33 -7.30
C ALA A 206 -2.42 -0.77 -7.34
N ALA A 207 -3.33 0.04 -6.82
CA ALA A 207 -4.77 -0.17 -6.91
C ALA A 207 -5.51 1.17 -6.89
N ILE A 208 -6.59 1.23 -7.65
CA ILE A 208 -7.46 2.41 -7.75
C ILE A 208 -8.86 2.03 -7.28
N VAL A 209 -9.37 2.78 -6.33
CA VAL A 209 -10.77 2.77 -5.91
C VAL A 209 -11.52 3.78 -6.78
N ASP A 210 -12.44 3.30 -7.61
CA ASP A 210 -13.28 4.14 -8.47
C ASP A 210 -14.45 4.76 -7.68
N GLU A 211 -15.13 5.75 -8.25
CA GLU A 211 -16.25 6.45 -7.60
C GLU A 211 -17.40 5.50 -7.20
N PRO A 212 -17.87 4.56 -8.07
CA PRO A 212 -18.90 3.61 -7.68
C PRO A 212 -18.49 2.71 -6.51
N LEU A 213 -17.25 2.22 -6.49
CA LEU A 213 -16.74 1.40 -5.39
C LEU A 213 -16.63 2.20 -4.10
N PHE A 214 -16.18 3.45 -4.19
CA PHE A 214 -16.08 4.34 -3.04
C PHE A 214 -17.45 4.68 -2.46
N SER A 215 -18.44 5.00 -3.31
CA SER A 215 -19.82 5.25 -2.88
C SER A 215 -20.41 4.04 -2.13
N ARG A 216 -20.17 2.83 -2.66
CA ARG A 216 -20.60 1.57 -1.99
C ARG A 216 -19.88 1.36 -0.66
N LEU A 217 -18.58 1.68 -0.56
CA LEU A 217 -17.84 1.65 0.71
C LEU A 217 -18.50 2.56 1.74
N LEU A 218 -18.85 3.81 1.37
CA LEU A 218 -19.52 4.74 2.28
C LEU A 218 -20.87 4.24 2.75
N SER A 219 -21.67 3.63 1.84
CA SER A 219 -22.96 3.04 2.19
C SER A 219 -22.85 1.86 3.17
N HIS A 220 -21.71 1.17 3.18
CA HIS A 220 -21.47 0.05 4.11
C HIS A 220 -21.00 0.52 5.49
N VAL A 221 -20.49 1.73 5.63
CA VAL A 221 -20.06 2.25 6.95
C VAL A 221 -21.19 2.22 7.97
N ASP A 222 -22.42 2.53 7.56
CA ASP A 222 -23.58 2.51 8.45
C ASP A 222 -23.95 1.11 8.95
N GLN A 223 -23.62 0.09 8.20
CA GLN A 223 -23.94 -1.30 8.54
C GLN A 223 -22.95 -1.93 9.55
N PHE A 224 -21.74 -1.36 9.65
CA PHE A 224 -20.71 -1.85 10.57
C PHE A 224 -20.72 -1.16 11.92
N THR A 225 -21.54 -0.15 12.08
CA THR A 225 -21.57 0.62 13.29
C THR A 225 -22.86 0.32 14.05
N ASP A 226 -22.79 -0.58 15.03
CA ASP A 226 -23.69 -0.53 16.22
C ASP A 226 -23.42 0.76 17.01
N VAL A 227 -22.82 1.75 16.35
CA VAL A 227 -22.20 2.91 16.93
C VAL A 227 -23.12 4.09 16.67
N ASP A 228 -23.17 4.96 17.65
CA ASP A 228 -23.67 6.31 17.63
C ASP A 228 -23.53 6.97 16.23
N GLU A 229 -24.58 7.59 15.77
CA GLU A 229 -24.68 8.28 14.47
C GLU A 229 -23.53 9.27 14.24
N LEU A 230 -23.04 9.92 15.31
CA LEU A 230 -21.90 10.83 15.25
C LEU A 230 -20.60 10.10 14.86
N HIS A 231 -20.38 8.91 15.37
CA HIS A 231 -19.21 8.10 15.02
C HIS A 231 -19.27 7.61 13.57
N GLY A 232 -20.42 7.18 13.10
CA GLY A 232 -20.64 6.82 11.69
C GLY A 232 -20.33 7.98 10.76
N ARG A 233 -20.82 9.19 11.08
CA ARG A 233 -20.50 10.42 10.34
C ARG A 233 -19.02 10.75 10.37
N MET A 234 -18.35 10.59 11.50
CA MET A 234 -16.90 10.77 11.64
C MET A 234 -16.13 9.85 10.69
N LEU A 235 -16.46 8.56 10.67
CA LEU A 235 -15.80 7.58 9.78
C LEU A 235 -16.03 7.91 8.32
N LYS A 236 -17.24 8.28 7.92
CA LYS A 236 -17.54 8.72 6.54
C LYS A 236 -16.71 9.95 6.16
N CYS A 237 -16.69 10.97 7.02
CA CYS A 237 -15.89 12.18 6.77
C CYS A 237 -14.39 11.87 6.66
N PHE A 238 -13.87 10.97 7.49
CA PHE A 238 -12.48 10.52 7.39
C PHE A 238 -12.20 9.87 6.03
N LEU A 239 -13.06 8.95 5.59
CA LEU A 239 -12.91 8.24 4.32
C LEU A 239 -13.02 9.20 3.13
N ILE A 240 -14.01 10.12 3.16
CA ILE A 240 -14.16 11.15 2.12
C ILE A 240 -12.91 12.02 2.05
N MET A 241 -12.43 12.55 3.17
CA MET A 241 -11.24 13.38 3.19
C MET A 241 -10.00 12.60 2.73
N ALA A 242 -9.82 11.34 3.14
CA ALA A 242 -8.73 10.48 2.66
C ALA A 242 -8.78 10.28 1.13
N TYR A 243 -9.96 10.03 0.58
CA TYR A 243 -10.18 9.73 -0.82
C TYR A 243 -10.09 10.98 -1.72
N ARG A 244 -10.46 12.15 -1.22
CA ARG A 244 -10.46 13.42 -1.97
C ARG A 244 -9.13 14.14 -1.87
N THR A 245 -8.57 14.29 -0.66
CA THR A 245 -7.35 15.06 -0.43
C THR A 245 -6.07 14.24 -0.62
N GLY A 246 -6.14 12.92 -0.56
CA GLY A 246 -4.98 12.05 -0.60
C GLY A 246 -4.03 12.20 0.58
N LEU A 247 -4.46 12.79 1.69
CA LEU A 247 -3.68 12.82 2.93
C LEU A 247 -3.36 11.40 3.40
N ARG A 248 -2.19 11.23 4.03
CA ARG A 248 -1.87 9.94 4.65
C ARG A 248 -2.83 9.68 5.82
N PRO A 249 -3.28 8.44 6.05
CA PRO A 249 -4.19 8.15 7.16
C PRO A 249 -3.71 8.70 8.51
N GLY A 250 -2.41 8.60 8.79
CA GLY A 250 -1.83 9.17 10.01
C GLY A 250 -1.77 10.70 10.03
N GLU A 251 -1.76 11.38 8.88
CA GLU A 251 -1.87 12.85 8.80
C GLU A 251 -3.30 13.29 9.13
N LEU A 252 -4.29 12.59 8.57
CA LEU A 252 -5.70 12.85 8.86
C LEU A 252 -6.04 12.57 10.33
N ALA A 253 -5.62 11.44 10.88
CA ALA A 253 -5.91 11.08 12.27
C ALA A 253 -5.34 12.10 13.28
N LYS A 254 -4.27 12.82 12.91
CA LYS A 254 -3.64 13.85 13.74
C LYS A 254 -4.17 15.27 13.49
N LEU A 255 -5.09 15.44 12.55
CA LEU A 255 -5.60 16.76 12.18
C LEU A 255 -6.42 17.34 13.32
N ARG A 256 -6.10 18.56 13.74
CA ARG A 256 -6.80 19.29 14.79
C ARG A 256 -7.75 20.31 14.17
N LEU A 257 -8.75 20.73 14.91
CA LEU A 257 -9.68 21.77 14.46
C LEU A 257 -8.99 23.09 14.11
N ARG A 258 -7.89 23.45 14.80
CA ARG A 258 -7.09 24.63 14.47
C ARG A 258 -6.22 24.48 13.21
N ASP A 259 -6.10 23.28 12.67
CA ASP A 259 -5.37 23.01 11.45
C ASP A 259 -6.25 23.16 10.21
N ILE A 260 -7.52 23.57 10.39
CA ILE A 260 -8.49 23.89 9.33
C ILE A 260 -8.71 25.39 9.32
N GLU A 261 -8.38 26.01 8.18
CA GLU A 261 -8.63 27.44 7.98
C GLU A 261 -10.13 27.70 7.75
N PRO A 262 -10.75 28.62 8.48
CA PRO A 262 -12.16 28.96 8.29
C PRO A 262 -12.33 29.89 7.07
N SER A 263 -12.17 29.33 5.87
CA SER A 263 -12.31 30.03 4.60
C SER A 263 -13.17 29.23 3.64
N PRO A 264 -13.68 29.82 2.54
CA PRO A 264 -14.42 29.07 1.52
C PRO A 264 -13.68 27.87 0.94
N ILE A 265 -12.35 27.91 0.91
CA ILE A 265 -11.48 26.81 0.43
C ILE A 265 -11.27 25.78 1.54
N ALA A 266 -11.28 26.19 2.81
CA ALA A 266 -10.93 25.38 3.98
C ALA A 266 -9.56 24.70 3.81
N TRP A 267 -8.47 25.47 3.83
CA TRP A 267 -7.13 24.93 3.76
C TRP A 267 -6.81 24.05 4.98
N LEU A 268 -6.34 22.85 4.72
CA LEU A 268 -5.84 21.93 5.73
C LEU A 268 -4.34 22.14 5.89
N PHE A 269 -3.89 22.44 7.10
CA PHE A 269 -2.47 22.58 7.44
C PHE A 269 -1.93 21.24 7.92
N VAL A 270 -1.18 20.55 7.07
CA VAL A 270 -0.51 19.31 7.44
C VAL A 270 0.81 19.65 8.11
N ARG A 271 0.89 19.46 9.42
CA ARG A 271 2.06 19.81 10.23
C ARG A 271 2.24 18.86 11.41
N GLU A 272 3.42 18.85 11.98
CA GLU A 272 3.72 18.12 13.21
C GLU A 272 2.92 18.65 14.39
N ASN A 273 2.62 17.76 15.30
CA ASN A 273 1.97 18.11 16.55
C ASN A 273 2.25 17.07 17.63
N ARG A 274 1.71 17.28 18.85
CA ARG A 274 1.88 16.36 20.00
C ARG A 274 1.45 14.91 19.72
N HIS A 275 0.65 14.65 18.67
CA HIS A 275 0.16 13.32 18.32
C HIS A 275 1.08 12.59 17.32
N GLY A 276 2.20 13.20 16.95
CA GLY A 276 3.26 12.59 16.15
C GLY A 276 3.92 13.52 15.14
N HIS A 277 5.10 13.11 14.72
CA HIS A 277 5.91 13.83 13.73
C HIS A 277 5.44 13.55 12.31
N ASN A 278 5.82 14.42 11.39
CA ASN A 278 5.70 14.15 9.97
C ASN A 278 6.80 13.14 9.55
N LYS A 279 6.52 12.34 8.53
CA LYS A 279 7.49 11.36 8.04
C LYS A 279 8.73 12.02 7.39
N THR A 280 8.54 13.20 6.81
CA THR A 280 9.58 13.99 6.12
C THR A 280 9.26 15.47 6.27
N ASP A 281 10.25 16.34 6.12
CA ASP A 281 10.07 17.81 6.13
C ASP A 281 9.15 18.27 5.00
N ALA A 282 9.23 17.62 3.84
CA ALA A 282 8.34 17.88 2.70
C ALA A 282 6.85 17.61 2.99
N ALA A 283 6.53 16.94 4.10
CA ALA A 283 5.15 16.72 4.51
C ALA A 283 4.45 17.98 5.03
N LEU A 284 5.21 19.03 5.43
CA LEU A 284 4.64 20.32 5.82
C LEU A 284 4.04 21.02 4.60
N ARG A 285 2.71 21.15 4.57
CA ARG A 285 1.99 21.71 3.40
C ARG A 285 0.57 22.14 3.72
N LYS A 286 -0.02 22.88 2.77
CA LYS A 286 -1.45 23.19 2.75
C LYS A 286 -2.16 22.35 1.68
N VAL A 287 -3.35 21.88 1.98
CA VAL A 287 -4.19 21.11 1.06
C VAL A 287 -5.58 21.74 1.03
N PRO A 288 -6.16 22.12 -0.13
CA PRO A 288 -7.51 22.65 -0.19
C PRO A 288 -8.51 21.51 0.08
N LEU A 289 -9.54 21.78 0.90
CA LEU A 289 -10.54 20.76 1.22
C LEU A 289 -11.79 20.89 0.34
N HIS A 290 -12.50 21.99 0.46
CA HIS A 290 -13.82 22.12 -0.16
C HIS A 290 -13.82 21.97 -1.68
N PRO A 291 -12.87 22.53 -2.44
CA PRO A 291 -12.82 22.34 -3.88
C PRO A 291 -12.61 20.88 -4.32
N LEU A 292 -12.01 20.04 -3.46
CA LEU A 292 -11.79 18.63 -3.75
C LEU A 292 -13.00 17.73 -3.41
N LEU A 293 -14.00 18.23 -2.69
CA LEU A 293 -15.22 17.51 -2.37
C LEU A 293 -16.23 17.62 -3.51
N THR A 294 -17.00 16.55 -3.75
CA THR A 294 -18.17 16.64 -4.65
C THR A 294 -19.30 17.46 -4.00
N GLU A 295 -20.27 17.86 -4.82
CA GLU A 295 -21.42 18.64 -4.33
C GLU A 295 -22.19 17.91 -3.21
N ASP A 296 -22.32 16.58 -3.31
CA ASP A 296 -23.00 15.76 -2.30
C ASP A 296 -22.19 15.59 -1.02
N GLU A 297 -20.87 15.61 -1.09
CA GLU A 297 -19.97 15.43 0.06
C GLU A 297 -19.78 16.70 0.88
N GLN A 298 -19.87 17.87 0.23
CA GLN A 298 -19.62 19.16 0.89
C GLN A 298 -20.53 19.42 2.10
N PRO A 299 -21.86 19.21 2.04
CA PRO A 299 -22.74 19.43 3.19
C PRO A 299 -22.38 18.55 4.38
N LEU A 300 -22.08 17.25 4.13
CA LEU A 300 -21.74 16.31 5.17
C LEU A 300 -20.44 16.71 5.89
N VAL A 301 -19.38 17.01 5.14
CA VAL A 301 -18.08 17.37 5.71
C VAL A 301 -18.13 18.73 6.42
N LYS A 302 -18.82 19.72 5.85
CA LYS A 302 -19.01 21.04 6.47
C LYS A 302 -19.80 20.95 7.78
N SER A 303 -20.92 20.20 7.78
CA SER A 303 -21.72 19.98 8.98
C SER A 303 -20.90 19.30 10.07
N TYR A 304 -20.17 18.23 9.74
CA TYR A 304 -19.33 17.52 10.70
C TYR A 304 -18.24 18.43 11.31
N ILE A 305 -17.52 19.20 10.50
CA ILE A 305 -16.50 20.15 11.00
C ILE A 305 -17.13 21.23 11.87
N GLY A 306 -18.30 21.74 11.47
CA GLY A 306 -19.07 22.73 12.23
C GLY A 306 -19.49 22.19 13.60
N GLU A 307 -20.12 21.04 13.65
CA GLU A 307 -20.54 20.36 14.89
C GLU A 307 -19.35 20.08 15.81
N ARG A 308 -18.25 19.55 15.26
CA ARG A 308 -17.02 19.34 16.03
C ARG A 308 -16.46 20.63 16.61
N SER A 309 -16.51 21.72 15.83
CA SER A 309 -16.03 23.02 16.29
C SER A 309 -16.90 23.63 17.39
N LEU A 310 -18.22 23.35 17.38
CA LEU A 310 -19.15 23.79 18.43
C LEU A 310 -19.02 22.97 19.72
N LEU A 311 -18.80 21.66 19.61
CA LEU A 311 -18.68 20.75 20.75
C LEU A 311 -17.28 20.79 21.40
N ALA A 312 -16.29 21.26 20.69
CA ALA A 312 -14.91 21.27 21.19
C ALA A 312 -14.69 22.33 22.27
N LYS A 313 -14.04 21.96 23.37
CA LYS A 313 -13.61 22.87 24.42
C LYS A 313 -12.52 23.83 23.95
N ASN A 314 -11.68 23.37 23.03
CA ASN A 314 -10.68 24.22 22.38
C ASN A 314 -10.31 23.68 20.98
N ARG A 315 -9.76 24.55 20.15
CA ARG A 315 -9.37 24.18 18.76
C ARG A 315 -8.15 23.27 18.66
N SER A 316 -7.54 22.85 19.78
CA SER A 316 -6.46 21.86 19.79
C SER A 316 -6.97 20.42 19.80
N GLU A 317 -8.27 20.21 19.98
CA GLU A 317 -8.91 18.91 19.85
C GLU A 317 -8.78 18.36 18.43
N LEU A 318 -8.73 17.03 18.34
CA LEU A 318 -8.65 16.33 17.06
C LEU A 318 -9.97 16.39 16.31
N LEU A 319 -9.90 16.51 14.98
CA LEU A 319 -11.06 16.39 14.11
C LEU A 319 -11.58 14.94 14.14
N PHE A 320 -10.67 13.97 14.08
CA PHE A 320 -10.93 12.53 14.10
C PHE A 320 -10.31 11.92 15.35
N HIS A 321 -11.12 11.53 16.30
CA HIS A 321 -10.64 11.10 17.61
C HIS A 321 -11.19 9.74 18.02
N ALA A 322 -10.55 9.12 19.01
CA ALA A 322 -11.04 7.91 19.64
C ALA A 322 -12.39 8.19 20.37
N GLN A 323 -13.25 7.19 20.41
CA GLN A 323 -14.53 7.32 21.09
C GLN A 323 -14.34 7.72 22.55
N GLY A 324 -15.03 8.78 22.97
CA GLY A 324 -14.96 9.30 24.35
C GLY A 324 -13.73 10.15 24.68
N ASN A 325 -12.71 10.25 23.79
CA ASN A 325 -11.52 11.06 24.07
C ASN A 325 -11.13 11.96 22.88
N PRO A 326 -11.47 13.26 22.90
CA PRO A 326 -11.20 14.20 21.80
C PRO A 326 -9.70 14.54 21.62
N TYR A 327 -8.86 14.11 22.52
CA TYR A 327 -7.41 14.31 22.47
C TYR A 327 -6.62 13.07 22.08
N GLU A 328 -7.28 11.96 21.84
CA GLU A 328 -6.69 10.71 21.39
C GLU A 328 -7.06 10.44 19.93
N ALA A 329 -6.07 10.16 19.09
CA ALA A 329 -6.31 9.91 17.68
C ALA A 329 -7.06 8.58 17.48
N MET A 330 -7.97 8.54 16.51
CA MET A 330 -8.66 7.32 16.12
C MET A 330 -7.67 6.23 15.67
N ASP A 331 -8.02 4.97 15.90
CA ASP A 331 -7.20 3.83 15.46
C ASP A 331 -7.33 3.58 13.95
N THR A 332 -6.38 4.10 13.19
CA THR A 332 -6.31 3.91 11.74
C THR A 332 -6.02 2.46 11.33
N LYS A 333 -5.52 1.61 12.23
CA LYS A 333 -5.28 0.19 11.94
C LYS A 333 -6.61 -0.57 11.87
N GLN A 334 -7.51 -0.34 12.83
CA GLN A 334 -8.86 -0.91 12.81
C GLN A 334 -9.63 -0.45 11.56
N LEU A 335 -9.59 0.84 11.26
CA LEU A 335 -10.19 1.40 10.05
C LEU A 335 -9.60 0.75 8.79
N SER A 336 -8.29 0.52 8.74
CA SER A 336 -7.64 -0.12 7.59
C SER A 336 -8.09 -1.58 7.40
N ILE A 337 -8.33 -2.31 8.49
CA ILE A 337 -8.86 -3.69 8.43
C ILE A 337 -10.28 -3.66 7.88
N MET A 338 -11.15 -2.79 8.40
CA MET A 338 -12.51 -2.62 7.92
C MET A 338 -12.56 -2.30 6.42
N VAL A 339 -11.82 -1.26 5.99
CA VAL A 339 -11.77 -0.85 4.57
C VAL A 339 -11.27 -1.98 3.68
N LYS A 340 -10.21 -2.70 4.10
CA LYS A 340 -9.68 -3.85 3.36
C LYS A 340 -10.75 -4.92 3.15
N THR A 341 -11.48 -5.27 4.20
CA THR A 341 -12.49 -6.34 4.16
C THR A 341 -13.66 -5.93 3.27
N VAL A 342 -14.23 -4.74 3.51
CA VAL A 342 -15.37 -4.24 2.73
C VAL A 342 -15.02 -4.10 1.24
N LEU A 343 -13.88 -3.51 0.92
CA LEU A 343 -13.47 -3.35 -0.47
C LEU A 343 -13.15 -4.68 -1.16
N ALA A 344 -12.62 -5.67 -0.44
CA ALA A 344 -12.42 -7.01 -0.99
C ALA A 344 -13.76 -7.66 -1.37
N ASP A 345 -14.75 -7.60 -0.47
CA ASP A 345 -16.09 -8.13 -0.71
C ASP A 345 -16.78 -7.42 -1.89
N LEU A 346 -16.78 -6.08 -1.89
CA LEU A 346 -17.41 -5.28 -2.93
C LEU A 346 -16.76 -5.43 -4.31
N SER A 347 -15.49 -5.82 -4.36
CA SER A 347 -14.72 -5.93 -5.61
C SER A 347 -14.56 -7.37 -6.12
N GLY A 348 -15.13 -8.35 -5.43
CA GLY A 348 -14.96 -9.76 -5.79
C GLY A 348 -13.56 -10.30 -5.48
N GLY A 349 -12.96 -9.88 -4.35
CA GLY A 349 -11.68 -10.40 -3.84
C GLY A 349 -10.44 -9.62 -4.29
N LEU A 350 -10.57 -8.43 -4.90
CA LEU A 350 -9.42 -7.60 -5.20
C LEU A 350 -8.80 -7.03 -3.92
N TYR A 351 -7.47 -6.94 -3.93
CA TYR A 351 -6.73 -6.50 -2.78
C TYR A 351 -6.68 -4.97 -2.66
N TYR A 352 -7.39 -4.44 -1.68
CA TYR A 352 -7.37 -3.03 -1.32
C TYR A 352 -6.89 -2.80 0.10
N ARG A 353 -6.41 -1.59 0.36
CA ARG A 353 -6.07 -1.06 1.70
C ARG A 353 -6.57 0.38 1.80
N LEU A 354 -6.73 0.88 3.01
CA LEU A 354 -7.04 2.29 3.27
C LEU A 354 -6.10 3.24 2.51
N TYR A 355 -4.83 2.87 2.39
CA TYR A 355 -3.81 3.66 1.69
C TYR A 355 -4.07 3.82 0.18
N HIS A 356 -4.83 2.91 -0.45
CA HIS A 356 -5.22 3.02 -1.87
C HIS A 356 -6.21 4.15 -2.14
N LEU A 357 -6.88 4.70 -1.11
CA LEU A 357 -7.64 5.94 -1.25
C LEU A 357 -6.73 7.11 -1.65
N ARG A 358 -5.52 7.17 -1.08
CA ARG A 358 -4.51 8.15 -1.48
C ARG A 358 -3.97 7.90 -2.90
N HIS A 359 -3.76 6.65 -3.30
CA HIS A 359 -3.39 6.32 -4.69
C HIS A 359 -4.46 6.82 -5.66
N SER A 360 -5.74 6.61 -5.32
CA SER A 360 -6.87 7.08 -6.12
C SER A 360 -6.92 8.60 -6.22
N ALA A 361 -6.72 9.31 -5.11
CA ALA A 361 -6.67 10.77 -5.09
C ALA A 361 -5.57 11.33 -5.99
N LEU A 362 -4.33 10.86 -5.82
CA LEU A 362 -3.17 11.38 -6.56
C LEU A 362 -3.23 11.00 -8.05
N SER A 363 -3.69 9.78 -8.38
CA SER A 363 -3.91 9.38 -9.77
C SER A 363 -5.07 10.15 -10.43
N ARG A 364 -6.13 10.49 -9.69
CA ARG A 364 -7.21 11.37 -10.17
C ARG A 364 -6.67 12.77 -10.47
N LEU A 365 -5.86 13.32 -9.59
CA LEU A 365 -5.19 14.61 -9.83
C LEU A 365 -4.23 14.54 -11.02
N GLN A 366 -3.55 13.41 -11.25
CA GLN A 366 -2.76 13.20 -12.47
C GLN A 366 -3.61 13.36 -13.75
N LEU A 367 -4.81 12.77 -13.79
CA LEU A 367 -5.73 12.97 -14.93
C LEU A 367 -6.11 14.44 -15.05
N LEU A 368 -6.41 15.10 -13.94
CA LEU A 368 -6.79 16.51 -13.92
C LEU A 368 -5.68 17.43 -14.43
N LEU A 369 -4.40 17.12 -14.17
CA LEU A 369 -3.29 17.90 -14.70
C LEU A 369 -3.20 17.91 -16.24
N HIS A 370 -3.90 17.00 -16.91
CA HIS A 370 -3.87 16.82 -18.36
C HIS A 370 -5.21 17.09 -19.06
N HIS A 371 -6.29 17.38 -18.30
CA HIS A 371 -7.63 17.50 -18.85
C HIS A 371 -7.76 18.64 -19.89
N ASP A 372 -6.96 19.70 -19.74
CA ASP A 372 -6.89 20.86 -20.64
C ASP A 372 -5.90 20.67 -21.82
N LEU A 373 -5.20 19.54 -21.86
CA LEU A 373 -4.12 19.30 -22.82
C LEU A 373 -4.47 18.18 -23.81
N VAL A 374 -5.31 17.24 -23.42
CA VAL A 374 -5.70 16.09 -24.24
C VAL A 374 -7.12 15.66 -23.91
N ASP A 375 -7.81 15.13 -24.93
CA ASP A 375 -9.10 14.52 -24.76
C ASP A 375 -8.96 13.19 -24.00
N LEU A 376 -9.43 13.17 -22.77
CA LEU A 376 -9.46 11.94 -21.97
C LEU A 376 -10.59 11.02 -22.49
N PRO A 377 -10.36 9.70 -22.57
CA PRO A 377 -11.42 8.75 -22.92
C PRO A 377 -12.53 8.77 -21.85
N LYS A 378 -13.76 8.43 -22.27
CA LYS A 378 -14.94 8.44 -21.37
C LYS A 378 -14.70 7.69 -20.07
N SER A 379 -14.01 6.54 -20.13
CA SER A 379 -13.65 5.75 -18.93
C SER A 379 -12.73 6.49 -17.95
N ALA A 380 -11.90 7.40 -18.42
CA ALA A 380 -11.07 8.23 -17.55
C ALA A 380 -11.85 9.46 -17.03
N GLN A 381 -12.76 10.01 -17.85
CA GLN A 381 -13.63 11.11 -17.42
C GLN A 381 -14.53 10.71 -16.24
N THR A 382 -15.01 9.45 -16.18
CA THR A 382 -15.80 8.95 -15.05
C THR A 382 -15.02 8.89 -13.73
N LEU A 383 -13.69 8.98 -13.77
CA LEU A 383 -12.85 9.06 -12.58
C LEU A 383 -12.68 10.51 -12.07
N LEU A 384 -13.18 11.49 -12.81
CA LEU A 384 -13.16 12.92 -12.46
C LEU A 384 -14.59 13.36 -12.09
N PRO A 385 -15.02 13.24 -10.82
CA PRO A 385 -16.39 13.53 -10.40
C PRO A 385 -16.64 15.04 -10.22
N TYR A 386 -15.91 15.88 -10.91
CA TYR A 386 -15.93 17.33 -10.78
C TYR A 386 -16.51 17.98 -12.02
N SER A 387 -17.32 19.03 -11.82
CA SER A 387 -17.76 19.87 -12.93
C SER A 387 -16.56 20.54 -13.63
N PRO A 388 -16.66 20.95 -14.90
CA PRO A 388 -15.55 21.63 -15.60
C PRO A 388 -15.01 22.85 -14.85
N ALA A 389 -15.87 23.67 -14.26
CA ALA A 389 -15.48 24.84 -13.47
C ALA A 389 -14.71 24.44 -12.19
N GLN A 390 -15.13 23.34 -11.56
CA GLN A 390 -14.48 22.80 -10.37
C GLN A 390 -13.10 22.21 -10.74
N GLN A 391 -12.99 21.51 -11.89
CA GLN A 391 -11.72 21.00 -12.39
C GLN A 391 -10.70 22.10 -12.60
N GLU A 392 -11.11 23.20 -13.24
CA GLU A 392 -10.27 24.38 -13.44
C GLU A 392 -9.86 25.04 -12.12
N THR A 393 -10.79 25.16 -11.17
CA THR A 393 -10.50 25.67 -9.83
C THR A 393 -9.46 24.81 -9.11
N ILE A 394 -9.62 23.49 -9.12
CA ILE A 394 -8.66 22.56 -8.48
C ILE A 394 -7.30 22.68 -9.15
N LEU A 395 -7.26 22.68 -10.49
CA LEU A 395 -6.01 22.81 -11.24
C LEU A 395 -5.28 24.11 -10.86
N HIS A 396 -6.00 25.22 -10.84
CA HIS A 396 -5.44 26.52 -10.46
C HIS A 396 -4.91 26.53 -9.01
N LEU A 397 -5.65 25.98 -8.06
CA LEU A 397 -5.25 25.93 -6.65
C LEU A 397 -4.00 25.08 -6.42
N ILE A 398 -3.83 24.00 -7.20
CA ILE A 398 -2.67 23.10 -7.05
C ILE A 398 -1.46 23.66 -7.79
N THR A 399 -1.63 24.15 -9.02
CA THR A 399 -0.51 24.48 -9.91
C THR A 399 -0.22 25.98 -10.01
N GLY A 400 -1.15 26.84 -9.55
CA GLY A 400 -1.11 28.25 -9.84
C GLY A 400 -1.15 28.49 -11.36
N GLN A 401 -0.35 29.46 -11.83
CA GLN A 401 -0.15 29.74 -13.27
C GLN A 401 1.10 29.06 -13.84
N GLY A 402 1.55 27.97 -13.19
CA GLY A 402 2.80 27.28 -13.53
C GLY A 402 2.78 26.64 -14.92
N ARG A 403 3.96 26.50 -15.52
CA ARG A 403 4.16 25.77 -16.79
C ARG A 403 3.82 24.28 -16.61
N LEU A 404 3.56 23.58 -17.72
CA LEU A 404 3.23 22.14 -17.70
C LEU A 404 4.25 21.28 -16.90
N ARG A 405 5.53 21.60 -17.02
CA ARG A 405 6.60 20.93 -16.25
C ARG A 405 6.41 21.09 -14.74
N ASP A 406 5.98 22.27 -14.32
CA ASP A 406 5.85 22.62 -12.90
C ASP A 406 4.63 21.95 -12.26
N ARG A 407 3.64 21.52 -13.06
CA ARG A 407 2.44 20.81 -12.56
C ARG A 407 2.77 19.55 -11.77
N TYR A 408 3.76 18.76 -12.19
CA TYR A 408 4.17 17.56 -11.46
C TYR A 408 4.98 17.87 -10.20
N PHE A 409 5.74 18.96 -10.18
CA PHE A 409 6.35 19.44 -8.95
C PHE A 409 5.28 19.93 -7.96
N ALA A 410 4.27 20.64 -8.44
CA ALA A 410 3.14 21.07 -7.64
C ALA A 410 2.34 19.86 -7.07
N LEU A 411 2.10 18.83 -7.90
CA LEU A 411 1.46 17.58 -7.43
C LEU A 411 2.33 16.85 -6.40
N ALA A 412 3.65 16.81 -6.57
CA ALA A 412 4.56 16.22 -5.59
C ALA A 412 4.52 17.01 -4.26
N ALA A 413 4.55 18.33 -4.31
CA ALA A 413 4.42 19.20 -3.14
C ALA A 413 3.04 19.01 -2.47
N PHE A 414 1.95 18.95 -3.24
CA PHE A 414 0.61 18.63 -2.74
C PHE A 414 0.59 17.26 -2.03
N ALA A 415 1.24 16.26 -2.59
CA ALA A 415 1.35 14.94 -1.99
C ALA A 415 2.27 14.90 -0.75
N GLY A 416 3.10 15.92 -0.52
CA GLY A 416 4.12 15.92 0.52
C GLY A 416 5.29 15.00 0.20
N HIS A 417 5.77 15.07 -1.05
CA HIS A 417 6.96 14.37 -1.54
C HIS A 417 8.04 15.38 -1.90
N SER A 418 9.29 15.00 -1.69
CA SER A 418 10.45 15.84 -2.00
C SER A 418 10.71 15.98 -3.50
N SER A 419 10.20 15.04 -4.32
CA SER A 419 10.38 15.06 -5.77
C SER A 419 9.22 14.39 -6.53
N PRO A 420 8.99 14.76 -7.79
CA PRO A 420 8.04 14.07 -8.67
C PRO A 420 8.35 12.59 -8.86
N ALA A 421 9.62 12.18 -8.83
CA ALA A 421 10.02 10.79 -9.02
C ALA A 421 9.34 9.84 -8.02
N ILE A 422 9.27 10.23 -6.74
CA ILE A 422 8.56 9.46 -5.70
C ILE A 422 7.06 9.36 -6.02
N THR A 423 6.47 10.44 -6.52
CA THR A 423 5.04 10.47 -6.87
C THR A 423 4.75 9.53 -8.03
N PHE A 424 5.56 9.60 -9.09
CA PHE A 424 5.45 8.73 -10.26
C PHE A 424 5.65 7.25 -9.91
N SER A 425 6.73 6.91 -9.21
CA SER A 425 7.08 5.52 -8.91
C SER A 425 6.07 4.82 -8.00
N THR A 426 5.28 5.58 -7.24
CA THR A 426 4.41 4.99 -6.22
C THR A 426 2.93 5.21 -6.45
N TYR A 427 2.50 6.42 -6.88
CA TYR A 427 1.10 6.83 -6.78
C TYR A 427 0.40 7.13 -8.10
N LEU A 428 1.14 7.34 -9.20
CA LEU A 428 0.56 7.77 -10.48
C LEU A 428 0.38 6.57 -11.41
N HIS A 429 -0.85 6.08 -11.50
CA HIS A 429 -1.17 4.83 -12.20
C HIS A 429 -1.76 5.03 -13.60
N PHE A 430 -1.93 6.27 -14.07
CA PHE A 430 -2.48 6.59 -15.38
C PHE A 430 -1.44 7.14 -16.36
N THR A 431 -0.16 6.97 -16.08
CA THR A 431 0.93 7.45 -16.94
C THR A 431 0.85 6.87 -18.36
N ASP A 432 0.58 5.57 -18.48
CA ASP A 432 0.43 4.90 -19.78
C ASP A 432 -0.80 5.39 -20.56
N LEU A 433 -1.92 5.59 -19.86
CA LEU A 433 -3.14 6.11 -20.45
C LEU A 433 -2.91 7.52 -20.99
N LEU A 434 -2.34 8.40 -20.19
CA LEU A 434 -2.05 9.79 -20.59
C LEU A 434 -1.05 9.86 -21.73
N LEU A 435 0.00 9.03 -21.69
CA LEU A 435 0.94 8.92 -22.80
C LEU A 435 0.22 8.51 -24.09
N GLY A 436 -0.68 7.52 -24.01
CA GLY A 436 -1.51 7.10 -25.13
C GLY A 436 -2.42 8.22 -25.65
N CYS A 437 -3.01 9.04 -24.78
CA CYS A 437 -3.82 10.21 -25.17
C CYS A 437 -2.96 11.26 -25.87
N HIS A 438 -1.81 11.62 -25.32
CA HIS A 438 -0.88 12.57 -25.94
C HIS A 438 -0.37 12.09 -27.30
N LEU A 439 -0.04 10.81 -27.43
CA LEU A 439 0.36 10.23 -28.71
C LEU A 439 -0.79 10.22 -29.73
N SER A 440 -2.02 9.99 -29.27
CA SER A 440 -3.20 10.00 -30.16
C SER A 440 -3.54 11.40 -30.66
N SER A 441 -3.36 12.43 -29.85
CA SER A 441 -3.59 13.84 -30.20
C SER A 441 -2.43 14.46 -30.99
N ASN A 442 -1.27 13.79 -31.06
CA ASN A 442 -0.11 14.32 -31.76
C ASN A 442 -0.30 14.22 -33.27
N THR A 443 -0.28 15.37 -33.93
CA THR A 443 -0.44 15.50 -35.40
C THR A 443 0.88 15.37 -36.17
N ARG A 444 2.01 15.19 -35.47
CA ARG A 444 3.31 15.01 -36.16
C ARG A 444 3.28 13.76 -37.02
N VAL A 445 3.75 13.94 -38.24
CA VAL A 445 3.81 12.88 -39.24
C VAL A 445 5.14 12.14 -39.13
N LEU A 446 5.07 10.82 -39.18
CA LEU A 446 6.25 9.96 -39.26
C LEU A 446 6.45 9.49 -40.69
N SER A 447 7.71 9.46 -41.16
CA SER A 447 8.01 8.85 -42.44
C SER A 447 7.74 7.34 -42.38
N ILE A 448 7.37 6.75 -43.55
CA ILE A 448 7.19 5.31 -43.68
C ILE A 448 8.43 4.53 -43.19
N ASN A 449 9.62 5.04 -43.45
CA ASN A 449 10.86 4.39 -43.05
C ASN A 449 11.04 4.41 -41.53
N THR A 450 10.72 5.54 -40.88
CA THR A 450 10.74 5.66 -39.41
C THR A 450 9.74 4.69 -38.76
N ALA A 451 8.50 4.67 -39.25
CA ALA A 451 7.48 3.75 -38.75
C ALA A 451 7.83 2.27 -38.99
N LYS A 452 8.43 1.95 -40.14
CA LYS A 452 8.94 0.62 -40.45
C LYS A 452 10.02 0.19 -39.45
N SER A 453 10.98 1.05 -39.14
CA SER A 453 12.05 0.78 -38.19
C SER A 453 11.52 0.61 -36.76
N LEU A 454 10.62 1.50 -36.33
CA LEU A 454 10.01 1.45 -34.98
C LEU A 454 9.17 0.19 -34.74
N LEU A 455 8.44 -0.28 -35.75
CA LEU A 455 7.52 -1.40 -35.62
C LEU A 455 8.07 -2.74 -36.16
N GLY A 456 9.27 -2.76 -36.73
CA GLY A 456 9.83 -3.95 -37.37
C GLY A 456 9.01 -4.43 -38.56
N LEU A 457 8.31 -3.55 -39.26
CA LEU A 457 7.37 -3.90 -40.30
C LEU A 457 8.03 -4.08 -41.66
N ARG A 458 7.48 -5.02 -42.47
CA ARG A 458 7.83 -5.13 -43.90
C ARG A 458 7.26 -3.93 -44.68
N GLN A 459 7.93 -3.54 -45.78
CA GLN A 459 7.60 -2.35 -46.60
C GLN A 459 6.13 -2.25 -46.98
N HIS A 460 5.52 -3.36 -47.43
CA HIS A 460 4.13 -3.36 -47.86
C HIS A 460 3.15 -3.09 -46.71
N ARG A 461 3.44 -3.60 -45.49
CA ARG A 461 2.63 -3.31 -44.28
C ARG A 461 2.78 -1.89 -43.80
N ALA A 462 3.97 -1.31 -43.88
CA ALA A 462 4.18 0.10 -43.56
C ALA A 462 3.41 1.01 -44.54
N LYS A 463 3.38 0.67 -45.85
CA LYS A 463 2.58 1.39 -46.85
C LYS A 463 1.07 1.30 -46.59
N THR A 464 0.54 0.19 -46.08
CA THR A 464 -0.90 0.05 -45.76
C THR A 464 -1.34 0.85 -44.53
N LEU A 465 -0.38 1.29 -43.67
CA LEU A 465 -0.65 2.17 -42.54
C LEU A 465 -0.75 3.63 -42.95
N SER A 466 -0.22 3.98 -44.11
CA SER A 466 -0.13 5.34 -44.60
C SER A 466 -1.33 5.69 -45.45
N LYS A 467 -2.01 6.78 -45.13
CA LYS A 467 -2.85 7.49 -46.11
C LYS A 467 -1.97 8.63 -46.69
N ASN A 468 -1.74 8.62 -47.99
CA ASN A 468 -0.94 9.64 -48.71
C ASN A 468 0.56 9.72 -48.33
N GLY A 469 1.17 8.62 -47.94
CA GLY A 469 2.61 8.60 -47.57
C GLY A 469 2.94 8.94 -46.14
N ASP A 470 1.99 9.43 -45.38
CA ASP A 470 2.18 9.95 -44.03
C ASP A 470 1.56 9.04 -42.97
N ILE A 471 2.27 8.83 -41.86
CA ILE A 471 1.82 8.00 -40.76
C ILE A 471 1.79 8.86 -39.49
N THR A 472 0.59 9.07 -38.95
CA THR A 472 0.43 9.75 -37.67
C THR A 472 0.58 8.76 -36.50
N PRO A 473 0.94 9.21 -35.28
CA PRO A 473 0.93 8.37 -34.08
C PRO A 473 -0.42 7.70 -33.82
N ALA A 474 -1.54 8.33 -34.17
CA ALA A 474 -2.88 7.73 -34.08
C ALA A 474 -3.03 6.52 -35.00
N HIS A 475 -2.47 6.56 -36.21
CA HIS A 475 -2.45 5.40 -37.13
C HIS A 475 -1.64 4.23 -36.54
N LEU A 476 -0.48 4.52 -35.92
CA LEU A 476 0.35 3.52 -35.24
C LEU A 476 -0.40 2.87 -34.07
N LEU A 477 -1.02 3.68 -33.22
CA LEU A 477 -1.80 3.16 -32.08
C LEU A 477 -2.99 2.30 -32.54
N SER A 478 -3.69 2.74 -33.58
CA SER A 478 -4.79 1.94 -34.17
C SER A 478 -4.29 0.59 -34.71
N PHE A 479 -3.11 0.58 -35.35
CA PHE A 479 -2.48 -0.65 -35.82
C PHE A 479 -2.06 -1.56 -34.66
N LEU A 480 -1.42 -1.03 -33.64
CA LEU A 480 -1.01 -1.78 -32.45
C LEU A 480 -2.22 -2.38 -31.73
N ARG A 481 -3.30 -1.60 -31.55
CA ARG A 481 -4.55 -2.10 -30.97
C ARG A 481 -5.11 -3.27 -31.75
N LYS A 482 -5.21 -3.16 -33.08
CA LYS A 482 -5.70 -4.25 -33.97
C LYS A 482 -4.79 -5.48 -33.88
N SER A 483 -3.48 -5.29 -33.82
CA SER A 483 -2.52 -6.38 -33.71
C SER A 483 -2.61 -7.09 -32.37
N LEU A 484 -2.73 -6.34 -31.27
CA LEU A 484 -2.93 -6.87 -29.91
C LEU A 484 -4.27 -7.61 -29.80
N THR A 485 -5.35 -7.04 -30.34
CA THR A 485 -6.66 -7.70 -30.36
C THR A 485 -6.59 -9.03 -31.08
N ARG A 486 -5.95 -9.09 -32.27
CA ARG A 486 -5.72 -10.34 -32.98
C ARG A 486 -4.90 -11.34 -32.22
N TYR A 487 -3.83 -10.89 -31.57
CA TYR A 487 -2.99 -11.74 -30.72
C TYR A 487 -3.79 -12.29 -29.53
N MET A 488 -4.60 -11.48 -28.88
CA MET A 488 -5.46 -11.91 -27.77
C MET A 488 -6.60 -12.82 -28.19
N THR A 489 -7.09 -12.69 -29.43
CA THR A 489 -8.15 -13.56 -29.96
C THR A 489 -7.60 -14.83 -30.60
N SER A 490 -6.39 -14.81 -31.16
CA SER A 490 -5.72 -15.98 -31.79
C SER A 490 -5.02 -16.88 -30.78
N ASN A 491 -4.53 -16.34 -29.69
CA ASN A 491 -4.22 -17.11 -28.48
C ASN A 491 -5.52 -17.16 -27.69
N PRO A 492 -6.22 -18.29 -27.59
CA PRO A 492 -7.27 -18.40 -26.59
C PRO A 492 -6.58 -18.20 -25.24
N VAL A 493 -6.53 -16.94 -24.80
CA VAL A 493 -6.50 -16.68 -23.36
C VAL A 493 -7.56 -17.63 -22.87
N VAL A 494 -7.12 -18.67 -22.16
CA VAL A 494 -7.94 -19.67 -21.50
C VAL A 494 -9.31 -19.08 -21.36
N LYS A 495 -10.28 -19.56 -22.17
CA LYS A 495 -11.66 -19.10 -22.07
C LYS A 495 -11.87 -19.07 -20.58
N GLN A 496 -11.95 -17.87 -19.99
CA GLN A 496 -12.53 -17.80 -18.68
C GLN A 496 -13.85 -18.51 -18.87
N GLN A 497 -13.85 -19.76 -18.50
CA GLN A 497 -15.08 -20.41 -18.21
C GLN A 497 -15.77 -19.39 -17.33
N THR A 498 -16.76 -18.70 -17.90
CA THR A 498 -17.82 -18.17 -17.07
C THR A 498 -17.92 -19.20 -15.98
N LEU A 499 -17.72 -18.79 -14.74
CA LEU A 499 -18.02 -19.61 -13.58
C LEU A 499 -19.54 -19.86 -13.59
N SER A 500 -20.05 -20.51 -14.60
CA SER A 500 -21.09 -21.51 -14.45
C SER A 500 -20.47 -22.46 -13.44
N ALA A 501 -21.13 -22.64 -12.32
CA ALA A 501 -20.76 -23.64 -11.32
C ALA A 501 -20.25 -24.86 -12.08
N PRO A 502 -19.01 -25.31 -11.89
CA PRO A 502 -18.46 -26.37 -12.71
C PRO A 502 -19.48 -27.49 -12.69
N ALA A 503 -19.95 -27.87 -13.91
CA ALA A 503 -20.60 -29.15 -14.04
C ALA A 503 -19.67 -30.12 -13.34
N PRO A 504 -20.13 -31.02 -12.45
CA PRO A 504 -19.28 -31.86 -11.66
C PRO A 504 -18.34 -32.60 -12.60
N SER A 505 -17.18 -31.97 -12.88
CA SER A 505 -16.09 -32.59 -13.62
C SER A 505 -15.72 -33.80 -12.79
N ALA A 506 -15.48 -34.91 -13.45
CA ALA A 506 -15.04 -36.13 -12.80
C ALA A 506 -14.04 -35.78 -11.70
N ARG A 507 -14.42 -36.00 -10.44
CA ARG A 507 -13.61 -35.63 -9.27
C ARG A 507 -12.20 -36.14 -9.53
N PRO A 508 -11.14 -35.29 -9.50
CA PRO A 508 -9.80 -35.80 -9.56
C PRO A 508 -9.67 -36.89 -8.53
N SER A 509 -8.94 -37.97 -8.84
CA SER A 509 -8.83 -39.08 -7.92
C SER A 509 -8.42 -38.54 -6.55
N HIS A 510 -9.00 -39.08 -5.48
CA HIS A 510 -8.74 -38.66 -4.08
C HIS A 510 -7.23 -38.47 -3.81
N TYR A 511 -6.40 -39.29 -4.42
CA TYR A 511 -4.94 -39.24 -4.37
C TYR A 511 -4.37 -37.96 -4.95
N ILE A 512 -4.83 -37.51 -6.14
CA ILE A 512 -4.35 -36.28 -6.79
C ILE A 512 -4.70 -35.05 -5.93
N GLN A 513 -5.88 -35.04 -5.30
CA GLN A 513 -6.25 -33.95 -4.38
C GLN A 513 -5.37 -33.93 -3.14
N VAL A 514 -5.09 -35.10 -2.55
CA VAL A 514 -4.20 -35.21 -1.37
C VAL A 514 -2.81 -34.68 -1.70
N VAL A 515 -2.22 -35.14 -2.81
CA VAL A 515 -0.87 -34.71 -3.24
C VAL A 515 -0.83 -33.18 -3.47
N ALA A 516 -1.79 -32.63 -4.19
CA ALA A 516 -1.84 -31.20 -4.48
C ALA A 516 -1.99 -30.34 -3.22
N VAL A 517 -2.76 -30.80 -2.24
CA VAL A 517 -2.90 -30.14 -0.93
C VAL A 517 -1.60 -30.21 -0.13
N LEU A 518 -0.95 -31.37 -0.09
CA LEU A 518 0.31 -31.56 0.63
C LEU A 518 1.44 -30.70 0.03
N GLU A 519 1.58 -30.69 -1.29
CA GLU A 519 2.56 -29.85 -1.99
C GLU A 519 2.35 -28.36 -1.69
N ARG A 520 1.08 -27.92 -1.64
CA ARG A 520 0.77 -26.52 -1.35
C ARG A 520 1.10 -26.16 0.10
N VAL A 521 0.82 -27.04 1.05
CA VAL A 521 1.18 -26.84 2.45
C VAL A 521 2.69 -26.91 2.65
N GLN A 522 3.40 -27.82 1.97
CA GLN A 522 4.85 -27.89 1.98
C GLN A 522 5.50 -26.63 1.35
N SER A 523 4.81 -25.99 0.40
CA SER A 523 5.23 -24.71 -0.18
C SER A 523 4.98 -23.51 0.75
N GLY A 524 4.57 -23.73 2.00
CA GLY A 524 4.43 -22.71 3.04
C GLY A 524 3.06 -22.05 3.16
N TYR A 525 2.03 -22.59 2.51
CA TYR A 525 0.64 -22.14 2.71
C TYR A 525 0.03 -22.76 3.96
N ASP A 526 -0.80 -22.01 4.69
CA ASP A 526 -1.60 -22.55 5.78
C ASP A 526 -2.56 -23.62 5.22
N TYR A 527 -2.75 -24.73 5.96
CA TYR A 527 -3.67 -25.79 5.58
C TYR A 527 -5.11 -25.30 5.37
N ARG A 528 -5.51 -24.20 6.03
CA ARG A 528 -6.82 -23.56 5.87
C ARG A 528 -6.92 -22.84 4.52
N GLU A 529 -5.83 -22.20 4.08
CA GLU A 529 -5.75 -21.59 2.75
C GLU A 529 -5.76 -22.67 1.67
N ALA A 530 -5.07 -23.77 1.89
CA ALA A 530 -5.10 -24.93 1.00
C ALA A 530 -6.50 -25.55 0.95
N ALA A 531 -7.18 -25.72 2.09
CA ALA A 531 -8.55 -26.21 2.15
C ALA A 531 -9.51 -25.30 1.37
N TRP A 532 -9.41 -24.01 1.55
CA TRP A 532 -10.20 -23.03 0.82
C TRP A 532 -9.92 -23.07 -0.69
N PHE A 533 -8.66 -23.09 -1.08
CA PHE A 533 -8.26 -23.10 -2.49
C PHE A 533 -8.80 -24.32 -3.25
N TYR A 534 -8.75 -25.49 -2.63
CA TYR A 534 -9.24 -26.74 -3.21
C TYR A 534 -10.71 -27.04 -2.90
N GLN A 535 -11.42 -26.10 -2.24
CA GLN A 535 -12.82 -26.24 -1.82
C GLN A 535 -13.08 -27.50 -0.98
N LEU A 536 -12.18 -27.81 -0.08
CA LEU A 536 -12.21 -28.97 0.79
C LEU A 536 -12.57 -28.58 2.24
N PRO A 537 -13.25 -29.46 3.00
CA PRO A 537 -13.45 -29.23 4.42
C PRO A 537 -12.11 -29.16 5.16
N GLN A 538 -11.90 -28.13 5.98
CA GLN A 538 -10.65 -27.95 6.73
C GLN A 538 -10.27 -29.16 7.57
N VAL A 539 -11.26 -29.82 8.20
CA VAL A 539 -11.09 -31.04 8.98
C VAL A 539 -10.51 -32.20 8.13
N GLN A 540 -10.87 -32.26 6.85
CA GLN A 540 -10.36 -33.28 5.93
C GLN A 540 -8.90 -33.03 5.58
N VAL A 541 -8.53 -31.78 5.30
CA VAL A 541 -7.14 -31.40 5.01
C VAL A 541 -6.24 -31.60 6.23
N GLN A 542 -6.72 -31.24 7.42
CA GLN A 542 -5.99 -31.43 8.67
C GLN A 542 -5.78 -32.93 8.98
N ARG A 543 -6.75 -33.77 8.64
CA ARG A 543 -6.61 -35.23 8.77
C ARG A 543 -5.57 -35.81 7.81
N TRP A 544 -5.43 -35.26 6.60
CA TRP A 544 -4.39 -35.68 5.64
C TRP A 544 -2.98 -35.26 6.06
N LEU A 545 -2.85 -34.17 6.78
CA LEU A 545 -1.56 -33.68 7.29
C LEU A 545 -1.09 -34.42 8.54
N ASN A 546 -2.02 -35.07 9.28
CA ASN A 546 -1.73 -35.79 10.51
C ASN A 546 -1.53 -37.32 10.30
N ASN A 547 -1.77 -37.83 9.09
CA ASN A 547 -1.52 -39.20 8.66
C ASN A 547 -0.37 -39.27 7.67
#